data_4916e6783777f926710af3c11a32b83c
#
_entry.id   4916e6783777f926710af3c11a32b83c
#
_cell.length_a   1.000
_cell.length_b   1.000
_cell.length_c   1.000
_cell.angle_alpha   90.00
_cell.angle_beta   90.00
_cell.angle_gamma   90.00
#
_symmetry.space_group_name_H-M   'P 1'
#
loop_
_entity.id
_entity.type
_entity.pdbx_description
1 polymer ?
#
loop_
_entity_poly.entity_id
_entity_poly.type
_entity_poly.pdbx_seq_one_letter_code
_entity_poly.pdbx_strand_id
1 'polypeptide(L)'
;PGEVGVRQTFGRLRGNIINPGLAIINPLTTILVKIPTRTVNREVKLNLPSKEGLNVSSQISILYHVKQEKAVDIINEVGANFERVLILSTFRSASADVCAQFFAKDMHSGKRSIIEKQIKDKMTKLLENRGFVIEAVLLKSITLPSGLYAAIESKLRAEQQAQQMEFVLLKENKEAERKRIEAAGIRDAQLIIKEGISEGNIEWKSLEVLREIATSTNAKLIITDGKTPVLINPDK
;
A
#
# COMPACT_ATOMS: atom_id res chain seq x y z
N PRO A 1 4.42 -25.14 -30.72
CA PRO A 1 5.32 -25.28 -29.55
C PRO A 1 4.60 -24.90 -28.26
N GLY A 2 4.77 -25.71 -27.18
CA GLY A 2 4.17 -25.47 -25.85
C GLY A 2 2.81 -26.10 -25.58
N GLU A 3 2.36 -26.97 -26.43
CA GLU A 3 1.24 -27.88 -26.24
C GLU A 3 1.68 -29.28 -26.59
N VAL A 4 1.16 -30.27 -25.88
CA VAL A 4 1.30 -31.68 -26.23
C VAL A 4 -0.06 -32.24 -26.58
N GLY A 5 -0.07 -33.18 -27.56
CA GLY A 5 -1.29 -33.84 -27.98
C GLY A 5 -1.40 -35.23 -27.35
N VAL A 6 -2.54 -35.56 -26.76
CA VAL A 6 -2.88 -36.91 -26.35
C VAL A 6 -3.87 -37.48 -27.36
N ARG A 7 -3.50 -38.64 -27.98
CA ARG A 7 -4.29 -39.28 -29.03
C ARG A 7 -5.36 -40.18 -28.36
N GLN A 8 -6.61 -39.93 -28.72
CA GLN A 8 -7.74 -40.75 -28.37
C GLN A 8 -8.32 -41.39 -29.64
N THR A 9 -8.23 -42.73 -29.73
CA THR A 9 -8.70 -43.46 -30.93
C THR A 9 -9.88 -44.36 -30.49
N PHE A 10 -11.05 -44.19 -31.10
CA PHE A 10 -12.29 -44.87 -30.72
C PHE A 10 -12.60 -44.81 -29.20
N GLY A 11 -12.38 -43.63 -28.60
CA GLY A 11 -12.61 -43.41 -27.16
C GLY A 11 -11.52 -43.98 -26.23
N ARG A 12 -10.56 -44.74 -26.75
CA ARG A 12 -9.43 -45.25 -25.96
C ARG A 12 -8.21 -44.34 -26.09
N LEU A 13 -7.58 -44.01 -24.97
CA LEU A 13 -6.33 -43.28 -24.98
C LEU A 13 -5.18 -44.23 -25.37
N ARG A 14 -4.45 -43.87 -26.41
CA ARG A 14 -3.17 -44.50 -26.72
C ARG A 14 -2.09 -43.70 -25.98
N GLY A 15 -1.34 -44.39 -25.11
CA GLY A 15 -0.37 -43.80 -24.18
C GLY A 15 0.78 -42.97 -24.78
N ASN A 16 0.76 -42.73 -26.10
CA ASN A 16 1.81 -41.95 -26.75
C ASN A 16 1.44 -40.48 -26.80
N ILE A 17 2.29 -39.67 -26.16
CA ILE A 17 2.26 -38.19 -26.27
C ILE A 17 2.77 -37.80 -27.66
N ILE A 18 2.02 -36.98 -28.38
CA ILE A 18 2.46 -36.35 -29.60
C ILE A 18 3.17 -35.04 -29.26
N ASN A 19 4.46 -35.02 -29.49
CA ASN A 19 5.26 -33.81 -29.34
C ASN A 19 4.87 -32.74 -30.37
N PRO A 20 5.17 -31.48 -30.12
CA PRO A 20 4.95 -30.39 -31.06
C PRO A 20 5.62 -30.71 -32.40
N GLY A 21 4.86 -30.68 -33.48
CA GLY A 21 5.35 -30.99 -34.82
C GLY A 21 4.22 -31.41 -35.77
N LEU A 22 4.60 -31.93 -36.93
CA LEU A 22 3.66 -32.50 -37.89
C LEU A 22 3.29 -33.93 -37.49
N ALA A 23 2.01 -34.18 -37.29
CA ALA A 23 1.50 -35.52 -37.00
C ALA A 23 0.34 -35.84 -37.95
N ILE A 24 0.42 -37.00 -38.61
CA ILE A 24 -0.66 -37.48 -39.47
C ILE A 24 -1.67 -38.25 -38.55
N ILE A 25 -2.90 -37.79 -38.58
CA ILE A 25 -4.00 -38.43 -37.83
C ILE A 25 -5.18 -38.68 -38.77
N ASN A 26 -5.91 -39.77 -38.54
CA ASN A 26 -7.15 -40.00 -39.27
C ASN A 26 -8.30 -39.29 -38.48
N PRO A 27 -8.94 -38.29 -39.06
CA PRO A 27 -9.94 -37.49 -38.36
C PRO A 27 -11.25 -38.26 -38.01
N LEU A 28 -11.51 -39.36 -38.74
CA LEU A 28 -12.71 -40.17 -38.53
C LEU A 28 -12.62 -41.07 -37.29
N THR A 29 -11.39 -41.40 -36.87
CA THR A 29 -11.17 -42.39 -35.79
C THR A 29 -10.43 -41.84 -34.61
N THR A 30 -9.79 -40.67 -34.74
CA THR A 30 -8.85 -40.15 -33.74
C THR A 30 -9.17 -38.70 -33.38
N ILE A 31 -9.33 -38.45 -32.13
CA ILE A 31 -9.44 -37.11 -31.52
C ILE A 31 -8.11 -36.77 -30.87
N LEU A 32 -7.62 -35.56 -31.09
CA LEU A 32 -6.42 -35.06 -30.47
C LEU A 32 -6.81 -34.09 -29.31
N VAL A 33 -6.54 -34.47 -28.10
CA VAL A 33 -6.72 -33.60 -26.93
C VAL A 33 -5.43 -32.84 -26.71
N LYS A 34 -5.47 -31.53 -26.83
CA LYS A 34 -4.32 -30.64 -26.62
C LYS A 34 -4.22 -30.27 -25.15
N ILE A 35 -3.02 -30.38 -24.60
CA ILE A 35 -2.72 -30.01 -23.22
C ILE A 35 -1.60 -28.96 -23.24
N PRO A 36 -1.82 -27.79 -22.62
CA PRO A 36 -0.79 -26.77 -22.54
C PRO A 36 0.31 -27.21 -21.56
N THR A 37 1.55 -27.23 -22.03
CA THR A 37 2.75 -27.45 -21.22
C THR A 37 3.49 -26.17 -20.89
N ARG A 38 2.99 -25.04 -21.41
CA ARG A 38 3.44 -23.70 -20.98
C ARG A 38 2.61 -23.22 -19.82
N THR A 39 3.09 -22.17 -19.17
CA THR A 39 2.36 -21.45 -18.15
C THR A 39 1.02 -20.94 -18.69
N VAL A 40 -0.04 -21.40 -18.06
CA VAL A 40 -1.40 -20.91 -18.30
C VAL A 40 -1.79 -19.99 -17.17
N ASN A 41 -2.32 -18.83 -17.52
CA ASN A 41 -2.92 -17.90 -16.55
C ASN A 41 -4.44 -18.05 -16.58
N ARG A 42 -5.02 -18.36 -15.43
CA ARG A 42 -6.48 -18.39 -15.24
C ARG A 42 -6.92 -17.42 -14.15
N GLU A 43 -7.80 -16.55 -14.51
CA GLU A 43 -8.37 -15.53 -13.66
C GLU A 43 -9.80 -15.89 -13.27
N VAL A 44 -10.09 -15.85 -11.99
CA VAL A 44 -11.39 -16.24 -11.43
C VAL A 44 -11.84 -15.21 -10.41
N LYS A 45 -13.11 -14.83 -10.49
CA LYS A 45 -13.79 -14.05 -9.45
C LYS A 45 -14.37 -15.03 -8.43
N LEU A 46 -14.00 -14.86 -7.16
CA LEU A 46 -14.43 -15.70 -6.05
C LEU A 46 -14.95 -14.83 -4.91
N ASN A 47 -16.00 -15.31 -4.27
CA ASN A 47 -16.42 -14.78 -2.98
C ASN A 47 -15.78 -15.66 -1.90
N LEU A 48 -14.89 -15.07 -1.12
CA LEU A 48 -14.08 -15.75 -0.13
C LEU A 48 -14.54 -15.38 1.26
N PRO A 49 -14.72 -16.38 2.15
CA PRO A 49 -15.05 -16.09 3.55
C PRO A 49 -13.82 -15.52 4.26
N SER A 50 -14.02 -14.53 5.10
CA SER A 50 -13.02 -14.04 6.04
C SER A 50 -13.18 -14.73 7.40
N LYS A 51 -12.18 -14.57 8.28
CA LYS A 51 -12.19 -15.09 9.64
C LYS A 51 -13.38 -14.58 10.47
N GLU A 52 -13.88 -13.40 10.17
CA GLU A 52 -15.03 -12.76 10.81
C GLU A 52 -16.38 -13.12 10.16
N GLY A 53 -16.39 -14.08 9.23
CA GLY A 53 -17.61 -14.53 8.56
C GLY A 53 -18.14 -13.63 7.44
N LEU A 54 -17.36 -12.63 7.03
CA LEU A 54 -17.72 -11.74 5.93
C LEU A 54 -17.31 -12.34 4.58
N ASN A 55 -18.16 -12.18 3.57
CA ASN A 55 -17.84 -12.57 2.20
C ASN A 55 -17.13 -11.42 1.49
N VAL A 56 -15.90 -11.65 1.09
CA VAL A 56 -15.05 -10.71 0.36
C VAL A 56 -14.97 -11.14 -1.11
N SER A 57 -15.38 -10.26 -2.01
CA SER A 57 -15.26 -10.52 -3.45
C SER A 57 -13.81 -10.27 -3.88
N SER A 58 -13.18 -11.30 -4.43
CA SER A 58 -11.79 -11.26 -4.85
C SER A 58 -11.63 -11.74 -6.29
N GLN A 59 -10.77 -11.07 -7.03
CA GLN A 59 -10.31 -11.52 -8.33
C GLN A 59 -8.90 -12.08 -8.17
N ILE A 60 -8.74 -13.37 -8.42
CA ILE A 60 -7.51 -14.09 -8.20
C ILE A 60 -7.07 -14.74 -9.50
N SER A 61 -5.78 -14.67 -9.77
CA SER A 61 -5.12 -15.29 -10.91
C SER A 61 -4.25 -16.43 -10.44
N ILE A 62 -4.35 -17.57 -11.12
CA ILE A 62 -3.49 -18.72 -10.91
C ILE A 62 -2.64 -18.97 -12.16
N LEU A 63 -1.34 -19.09 -11.97
CA LEU A 63 -0.39 -19.47 -13.00
C LEU A 63 0.05 -20.90 -12.75
N TYR A 64 -0.15 -21.75 -13.73
CA TYR A 64 0.22 -23.16 -13.63
C TYR A 64 0.62 -23.71 -14.99
N HIS A 65 1.34 -24.82 -14.99
CA HIS A 65 1.57 -25.64 -16.17
C HIS A 65 1.45 -27.12 -15.84
N VAL A 66 1.29 -27.93 -16.90
CA VAL A 66 1.19 -29.40 -16.80
C VAL A 66 2.54 -30.02 -17.11
N LYS A 67 2.99 -30.96 -16.26
CA LYS A 67 4.17 -31.78 -16.57
C LYS A 67 3.86 -32.67 -17.77
N GLN A 68 4.68 -32.58 -18.82
CA GLN A 68 4.48 -33.30 -20.08
C GLN A 68 4.31 -34.81 -19.86
N GLU A 69 5.10 -35.40 -18.95
CA GLU A 69 5.11 -36.83 -18.64
C GLU A 69 3.78 -37.31 -18.06
N LYS A 70 3.04 -36.45 -17.39
CA LYS A 70 1.76 -36.75 -16.74
C LYS A 70 0.52 -36.41 -17.58
N ALA A 71 0.71 -35.89 -18.78
CA ALA A 71 -0.38 -35.45 -19.64
C ALA A 71 -1.39 -36.57 -19.94
N VAL A 72 -0.92 -37.79 -20.19
CA VAL A 72 -1.79 -38.95 -20.46
C VAL A 72 -2.57 -39.36 -19.22
N ASP A 73 -1.91 -39.42 -18.07
CA ASP A 73 -2.52 -39.78 -16.80
C ASP A 73 -3.65 -38.81 -16.43
N ILE A 74 -3.42 -37.50 -16.63
CA ILE A 74 -4.42 -36.46 -16.37
C ILE A 74 -5.68 -36.65 -17.23
N ILE A 75 -5.51 -36.94 -18.52
CA ILE A 75 -6.65 -37.19 -19.40
C ILE A 75 -7.37 -38.51 -19.05
N ASN A 76 -6.65 -39.54 -18.62
CA ASN A 76 -7.23 -40.79 -18.18
C ASN A 76 -8.06 -40.62 -16.91
N GLU A 77 -7.52 -39.93 -15.90
CA GLU A 77 -8.15 -39.83 -14.57
C GLU A 77 -9.25 -38.76 -14.54
N VAL A 78 -9.03 -37.62 -15.18
CA VAL A 78 -9.89 -36.43 -15.03
C VAL A 78 -10.61 -36.07 -16.34
N GLY A 79 -10.03 -36.45 -17.48
CA GLY A 79 -10.59 -36.10 -18.78
C GLY A 79 -10.10 -34.76 -19.36
N ALA A 80 -10.60 -34.41 -20.54
CA ALA A 80 -10.23 -33.21 -21.25
C ALA A 80 -10.56 -31.90 -20.51
N ASN A 81 -11.54 -31.93 -19.61
CA ASN A 81 -11.98 -30.76 -18.81
C ASN A 81 -11.24 -30.65 -17.46
N PHE A 82 -10.05 -31.21 -17.34
CA PHE A 82 -9.26 -31.23 -16.10
C PHE A 82 -9.09 -29.85 -15.45
N GLU A 83 -9.01 -28.80 -16.24
CA GLU A 83 -8.88 -27.45 -15.76
C GLU A 83 -10.10 -27.05 -14.89
N ARG A 84 -11.31 -27.23 -15.41
CA ARG A 84 -12.54 -26.89 -14.71
C ARG A 84 -12.81 -27.81 -13.53
N VAL A 85 -12.62 -29.09 -13.71
CA VAL A 85 -12.99 -30.14 -12.74
C VAL A 85 -11.98 -30.18 -11.60
N LEU A 86 -10.70 -30.10 -11.89
CA LEU A 86 -9.64 -30.30 -10.89
C LEU A 86 -9.01 -28.97 -10.46
N ILE A 87 -8.44 -28.20 -11.41
CA ILE A 87 -7.70 -26.99 -11.07
C ILE A 87 -8.59 -25.93 -10.40
N LEU A 88 -9.68 -25.55 -11.06
CA LEU A 88 -10.56 -24.50 -10.54
C LEU A 88 -11.30 -24.91 -9.27
N SER A 89 -11.67 -26.18 -9.14
CA SER A 89 -12.35 -26.67 -7.93
C SER A 89 -11.39 -26.67 -6.73
N THR A 90 -10.19 -27.21 -6.91
CA THR A 90 -9.14 -27.21 -5.88
C THR A 90 -8.73 -25.79 -5.51
N PHE A 91 -8.62 -24.91 -6.51
CA PHE A 91 -8.29 -23.51 -6.31
C PHE A 91 -9.33 -22.77 -5.46
N ARG A 92 -10.62 -22.98 -5.76
CA ARG A 92 -11.72 -22.39 -4.96
C ARG A 92 -11.67 -22.84 -3.51
N SER A 93 -11.51 -24.16 -3.30
CA SER A 93 -11.43 -24.74 -1.96
C SER A 93 -10.20 -24.22 -1.21
N ALA A 94 -9.01 -24.31 -1.81
CA ALA A 94 -7.77 -23.84 -1.19
C ALA A 94 -7.81 -22.35 -0.85
N SER A 95 -8.36 -21.54 -1.76
CA SER A 95 -8.51 -20.09 -1.53
C SER A 95 -9.47 -19.80 -0.39
N ALA A 96 -10.64 -20.46 -0.35
CA ALA A 96 -11.61 -20.28 0.73
C ALA A 96 -11.04 -20.69 2.09
N ASP A 97 -10.38 -21.82 2.17
CA ASP A 97 -9.80 -22.35 3.42
C ASP A 97 -8.66 -21.48 3.97
N VAL A 98 -7.84 -20.91 3.08
CA VAL A 98 -6.76 -20.01 3.50
C VAL A 98 -7.34 -18.66 3.91
N CYS A 99 -8.23 -18.07 3.10
CA CYS A 99 -8.80 -16.78 3.37
C CYS A 99 -9.64 -16.75 4.66
N ALA A 100 -10.31 -17.86 5.01
CA ALA A 100 -11.04 -17.99 6.26
C ALA A 100 -10.18 -17.85 7.54
N GLN A 101 -8.86 -17.89 7.41
CA GLN A 101 -7.92 -17.70 8.53
C GLN A 101 -7.54 -16.22 8.74
N PHE A 102 -7.84 -15.35 7.77
CA PHE A 102 -7.46 -13.94 7.76
C PHE A 102 -8.67 -13.02 7.92
N PHE A 103 -8.46 -11.90 8.59
CA PHE A 103 -9.47 -10.83 8.62
C PHE A 103 -9.60 -10.16 7.26
N ALA A 104 -10.79 -9.68 6.93
CA ALA A 104 -11.04 -9.01 5.66
C ALA A 104 -10.12 -7.80 5.42
N LYS A 105 -9.80 -7.04 6.48
CA LYS A 105 -8.85 -5.93 6.43
C LYS A 105 -7.41 -6.39 6.06
N ASP A 106 -6.98 -7.54 6.60
CA ASP A 106 -5.64 -8.09 6.36
C ASP A 106 -5.47 -8.59 4.92
N MET A 107 -6.57 -9.09 4.31
CA MET A 107 -6.60 -9.48 2.91
C MET A 107 -6.41 -8.29 1.97
N HIS A 108 -6.95 -7.11 2.36
CA HIS A 108 -6.85 -5.89 1.57
C HIS A 108 -5.48 -5.20 1.69
N SER A 109 -4.75 -5.38 2.79
CA SER A 109 -3.52 -4.65 3.11
C SER A 109 -2.26 -5.53 3.13
N GLY A 110 -1.52 -5.51 4.21
CA GLY A 110 -0.15 -5.99 4.31
C GLY A 110 0.08 -7.51 4.26
N LYS A 111 -0.97 -8.35 4.40
CA LYS A 111 -0.78 -9.82 4.45
C LYS A 111 -1.06 -10.54 3.14
N ARG A 112 -1.26 -9.80 2.06
CA ARG A 112 -1.60 -10.33 0.74
C ARG A 112 -0.60 -11.36 0.23
N SER A 113 0.69 -11.07 0.30
CA SER A 113 1.75 -11.98 -0.15
C SER A 113 1.82 -13.29 0.66
N ILE A 114 1.46 -13.22 1.95
CA ILE A 114 1.38 -14.39 2.82
C ILE A 114 0.21 -15.28 2.37
N ILE A 115 -0.94 -14.70 2.09
CA ILE A 115 -2.13 -15.41 1.61
C ILE A 115 -1.86 -16.07 0.25
N GLU A 116 -1.26 -15.33 -0.70
CA GLU A 116 -0.87 -15.85 -2.01
C GLU A 116 0.05 -17.08 -1.89
N LYS A 117 1.05 -16.98 -1.01
CA LYS A 117 1.99 -18.07 -0.75
C LYS A 117 1.29 -19.27 -0.13
N GLN A 118 0.44 -19.08 0.87
CA GLN A 118 -0.28 -20.18 1.52
C GLN A 118 -1.25 -20.90 0.57
N ILE A 119 -1.95 -20.15 -0.29
CA ILE A 119 -2.82 -20.75 -1.33
C ILE A 119 -1.96 -21.55 -2.31
N LYS A 120 -0.84 -21.00 -2.78
CA LYS A 120 0.10 -21.71 -3.65
C LYS A 120 0.58 -23.00 -3.02
N ASP A 121 1.08 -22.94 -1.77
CA ASP A 121 1.63 -24.10 -1.07
C ASP A 121 0.56 -25.19 -0.87
N LYS A 122 -0.67 -24.80 -0.51
CA LYS A 122 -1.79 -25.73 -0.36
C LYS A 122 -2.16 -26.38 -1.68
N MET A 123 -2.23 -25.61 -2.76
CA MET A 123 -2.51 -26.14 -4.10
C MET A 123 -1.41 -27.07 -4.59
N THR A 124 -0.14 -26.70 -4.37
CA THR A 124 1.00 -27.51 -4.75
C THR A 124 0.92 -28.89 -4.08
N LYS A 125 0.65 -28.95 -2.77
CA LYS A 125 0.49 -30.22 -2.04
C LYS A 125 -0.62 -31.11 -2.62
N LEU A 126 -1.71 -30.52 -3.10
CA LEU A 126 -2.86 -31.26 -3.60
C LEU A 126 -2.70 -31.72 -5.06
N LEU A 127 -1.94 -30.97 -5.87
CA LEU A 127 -1.90 -31.15 -7.32
C LEU A 127 -0.56 -31.62 -7.88
N GLU A 128 0.54 -31.52 -7.11
CA GLU A 128 1.87 -31.90 -7.58
C GLU A 128 1.96 -33.38 -7.98
N ASN A 129 1.40 -34.26 -7.17
CA ASN A 129 1.37 -35.70 -7.44
C ASN A 129 0.54 -36.05 -8.68
N ARG A 130 -0.38 -35.18 -9.08
CA ARG A 130 -1.23 -35.33 -10.27
C ARG A 130 -0.61 -34.70 -11.52
N GLY A 131 0.64 -34.21 -11.45
CA GLY A 131 1.37 -33.69 -12.59
C GLY A 131 1.13 -32.21 -12.91
N PHE A 132 0.59 -31.43 -11.98
CA PHE A 132 0.44 -29.98 -12.12
C PHE A 132 1.51 -29.24 -11.31
N VAL A 133 2.07 -28.21 -11.89
CA VAL A 133 3.01 -27.30 -11.22
C VAL A 133 2.35 -25.94 -11.07
N ILE A 134 2.16 -25.52 -9.84
CA ILE A 134 1.62 -24.19 -9.51
C ILE A 134 2.78 -23.21 -9.39
N GLU A 135 2.88 -22.28 -10.32
CA GLU A 135 3.98 -21.31 -10.36
C GLU A 135 3.71 -20.12 -9.43
N ALA A 136 2.52 -19.56 -9.55
CA ALA A 136 2.11 -18.41 -8.73
C ALA A 136 0.60 -18.37 -8.52
N VAL A 137 0.21 -17.77 -7.42
CA VAL A 137 -1.17 -17.33 -7.15
C VAL A 137 -1.10 -15.84 -6.85
N LEU A 138 -1.91 -15.05 -7.53
CA LEU A 138 -1.90 -13.59 -7.46
C LEU A 138 -3.30 -13.08 -7.12
N LEU A 139 -3.43 -12.39 -6.01
CA LEU A 139 -4.63 -11.66 -5.64
C LEU A 139 -4.65 -10.33 -6.40
N LYS A 140 -5.55 -10.13 -7.36
CA LYS A 140 -5.59 -8.92 -8.19
C LYS A 140 -6.40 -7.80 -7.54
N SER A 141 -7.65 -8.06 -7.24
CA SER A 141 -8.52 -7.09 -6.59
C SER A 141 -9.27 -7.74 -5.42
N ILE A 142 -9.48 -6.96 -4.39
CA ILE A 142 -10.25 -7.36 -3.21
C ILE A 142 -11.26 -6.25 -2.96
N THR A 143 -12.54 -6.61 -3.05
CA THR A 143 -13.65 -5.70 -2.81
C THR A 143 -14.33 -6.10 -1.51
N LEU A 144 -14.24 -5.21 -0.52
CA LEU A 144 -14.88 -5.39 0.76
C LEU A 144 -16.37 -5.01 0.66
N PRO A 145 -17.25 -5.62 1.47
CA PRO A 145 -18.63 -5.14 1.63
C PRO A 145 -18.65 -3.65 2.01
N SER A 146 -19.57 -2.89 1.42
CA SER A 146 -19.63 -1.43 1.56
C SER A 146 -19.69 -0.93 3.01
N GLY A 147 -20.44 -1.62 3.86
CA GLY A 147 -20.54 -1.28 5.29
C GLY A 147 -19.20 -1.44 6.04
N LEU A 148 -18.44 -2.51 5.73
CA LEU A 148 -17.13 -2.72 6.34
C LEU A 148 -16.10 -1.73 5.83
N TYR A 149 -16.14 -1.42 4.54
CA TYR A 149 -15.25 -0.44 3.94
C TYR A 149 -15.43 0.94 4.60
N ALA A 150 -16.68 1.41 4.75
CA ALA A 150 -17.00 2.66 5.41
C ALA A 150 -16.54 2.68 6.89
N ALA A 151 -16.72 1.58 7.63
CA ALA A 151 -16.28 1.47 9.01
C ALA A 151 -14.74 1.53 9.15
N ILE A 152 -14.02 0.84 8.27
CA ILE A 152 -12.55 0.88 8.22
C ILE A 152 -12.07 2.31 7.87
N GLU A 153 -12.69 2.94 6.88
CA GLU A 153 -12.35 4.30 6.48
C GLU A 153 -12.59 5.31 7.60
N SER A 154 -13.73 5.22 8.28
CA SER A 154 -14.05 6.10 9.40
C SER A 154 -13.08 5.91 10.58
N LYS A 155 -12.72 4.65 10.89
CA LYS A 155 -11.72 4.36 11.90
C LYS A 155 -10.35 4.93 11.53
N LEU A 156 -9.91 4.73 10.30
CA LEU A 156 -8.62 5.24 9.81
C LEU A 156 -8.58 6.76 9.85
N ARG A 157 -9.67 7.42 9.47
CA ARG A 157 -9.79 8.89 9.58
C ARG A 157 -9.68 9.36 11.03
N ALA A 158 -10.36 8.68 11.97
CA ALA A 158 -10.28 9.02 13.39
C ALA A 158 -8.86 8.82 13.95
N GLU A 159 -8.18 7.74 13.59
CA GLU A 159 -6.78 7.50 13.95
C GLU A 159 -5.83 8.57 13.38
N GLN A 160 -6.01 8.95 12.11
CA GLN A 160 -5.23 10.03 11.49
C GLN A 160 -5.49 11.38 12.16
N GLN A 161 -6.74 11.70 12.49
CA GLN A 161 -7.08 12.93 13.21
C GLN A 161 -6.47 12.95 14.61
N ALA A 162 -6.48 11.83 15.33
CA ALA A 162 -5.84 11.72 16.64
C ALA A 162 -4.32 11.94 16.55
N GLN A 163 -3.66 11.31 15.57
CA GLN A 163 -2.22 11.53 15.33
C GLN A 163 -1.92 12.98 14.92
N GLN A 164 -2.74 13.57 14.08
CA GLN A 164 -2.59 14.98 13.70
C GLN A 164 -2.72 15.90 14.93
N MET A 165 -3.69 15.64 15.80
CA MET A 165 -3.87 16.42 17.03
C MET A 165 -2.68 16.27 17.97
N GLU A 166 -2.09 15.09 18.09
CA GLU A 166 -0.87 14.87 18.87
C GLU A 166 0.31 15.71 18.35
N PHE A 167 0.50 15.75 17.02
CA PHE A 167 1.51 16.63 16.40
C PHE A 167 1.23 18.11 16.63
N VAL A 168 -0.03 18.54 16.56
CA VAL A 168 -0.43 19.93 16.86
C VAL A 168 -0.10 20.27 18.30
N LEU A 169 -0.48 19.42 19.26
CA LEU A 169 -0.17 19.62 20.67
C LEU A 169 1.34 19.69 20.94
N LEU A 170 2.11 18.81 20.28
CA LEU A 170 3.57 18.84 20.39
C LEU A 170 4.14 20.16 19.87
N LYS A 171 3.64 20.62 18.69
CA LYS A 171 4.04 21.91 18.09
C LYS A 171 3.70 23.08 19.02
N GLU A 172 2.47 23.14 19.56
CA GLU A 172 2.04 24.21 20.48
C GLU A 172 2.86 24.21 21.75
N ASN A 173 3.17 23.05 22.33
CA ASN A 173 4.04 22.95 23.48
C ASN A 173 5.45 23.49 23.20
N LYS A 174 6.02 23.11 22.05
CA LYS A 174 7.33 23.62 21.63
C LYS A 174 7.32 25.15 21.38
N GLU A 175 6.24 25.66 20.81
CA GLU A 175 6.09 27.09 20.58
C GLU A 175 5.90 27.86 21.91
N ALA A 176 5.15 27.31 22.87
CA ALA A 176 5.03 27.88 24.20
C ALA A 176 6.37 27.88 24.93
N GLU A 177 7.15 26.80 24.83
CA GLU A 177 8.50 26.71 25.40
C GLU A 177 9.44 27.76 24.77
N ARG A 178 9.41 27.89 23.44
CA ARG A 178 10.18 28.91 22.72
C ARG A 178 9.84 30.32 23.19
N LYS A 179 8.53 30.64 23.30
CA LYS A 179 8.08 31.96 23.79
C LYS A 179 8.51 32.24 25.22
N ARG A 180 8.52 31.21 26.07
CA ARG A 180 9.02 31.34 27.47
C ARG A 180 10.52 31.63 27.51
N ILE A 181 11.32 30.92 26.68
CA ILE A 181 12.76 31.14 26.59
C ILE A 181 13.05 32.54 26.02
N GLU A 182 12.32 32.96 25.00
CA GLU A 182 12.43 34.31 24.42
C GLU A 182 12.11 35.40 25.44
N ALA A 183 10.98 35.25 26.17
CA ALA A 183 10.60 36.18 27.24
C ALA A 183 11.62 36.20 28.38
N ALA A 184 12.18 35.05 28.75
CA ALA A 184 13.25 35.00 29.76
C ALA A 184 14.52 35.72 29.26
N GLY A 185 14.89 35.50 27.98
CA GLY A 185 16.03 36.21 27.38
C GLY A 185 15.84 37.73 27.34
N ILE A 186 14.64 38.19 26.96
CA ILE A 186 14.29 39.62 27.00
C ILE A 186 14.38 40.19 28.42
N ARG A 187 13.81 39.47 29.40
CA ARG A 187 13.89 39.88 30.79
C ARG A 187 15.33 39.99 31.28
N ASP A 188 16.15 39.00 30.97
CA ASP A 188 17.57 38.97 31.43
C ASP A 188 18.37 40.05 30.71
N ALA A 189 18.11 40.30 29.44
CA ALA A 189 18.71 41.43 28.70
C ALA A 189 18.31 42.78 29.33
N GLN A 190 17.03 42.94 29.68
CA GLN A 190 16.56 44.17 30.35
C GLN A 190 17.20 44.38 31.71
N LEU A 191 17.42 43.31 32.49
CA LEU A 191 18.12 43.40 33.79
C LEU A 191 19.57 43.85 33.60
N ILE A 192 20.28 43.27 32.64
CA ILE A 192 21.65 43.69 32.32
C ILE A 192 21.72 45.14 31.90
N ILE A 193 20.79 45.57 31.04
CA ILE A 193 20.71 46.97 30.60
C ILE A 193 20.44 47.88 31.83
N LYS A 194 19.49 47.51 32.71
CA LYS A 194 19.15 48.26 33.91
C LYS A 194 20.35 48.44 34.84
N GLU A 195 21.15 47.38 35.03
CA GLU A 195 22.37 47.44 35.85
C GLU A 195 23.45 48.34 35.24
N GLY A 196 23.49 48.42 33.90
CA GLY A 196 24.43 49.28 33.15
C GLY A 196 23.99 50.75 32.97
N ILE A 197 22.70 51.05 33.25
CA ILE A 197 22.12 52.38 33.11
C ILE A 197 22.38 53.22 34.37
N SER A 198 23.38 54.09 34.34
CA SER A 198 23.50 55.26 35.23
C SER A 198 22.90 56.48 34.54
N GLU A 199 22.44 57.49 35.36
CA GLU A 199 21.87 58.74 34.80
C GLU A 199 22.78 59.39 33.73
N GLY A 200 24.11 59.35 33.90
CA GLY A 200 25.06 59.86 32.93
C GLY A 200 25.11 59.10 31.61
N ASN A 201 24.84 57.75 31.64
CA ASN A 201 24.80 56.96 30.40
C ASN A 201 23.53 57.22 29.57
N ILE A 202 22.40 57.58 30.21
CA ILE A 202 21.16 57.95 29.49
C ILE A 202 21.36 59.26 28.74
N GLU A 203 21.96 60.23 29.42
CA GLU A 203 22.26 61.53 28.80
C GLU A 203 23.23 61.38 27.60
N TRP A 204 24.29 60.61 27.79
CA TRP A 204 25.24 60.32 26.72
C TRP A 204 24.60 59.61 25.52
N LYS A 205 23.79 58.60 25.74
CA LYS A 205 23.08 57.86 24.70
C LYS A 205 22.04 58.71 23.99
N SER A 206 21.35 59.61 24.72
CA SER A 206 20.42 60.57 24.10
C SER A 206 21.12 61.56 23.15
N LEU A 207 22.31 62.03 23.52
CA LEU A 207 23.15 62.88 22.68
C LEU A 207 23.67 62.14 21.44
N GLU A 208 24.04 60.88 21.59
CA GLU A 208 24.47 60.04 20.47
C GLU A 208 23.34 59.84 19.44
N VAL A 209 22.11 59.49 19.89
CA VAL A 209 20.91 59.36 19.05
C VAL A 209 20.54 60.69 18.37
N LEU A 210 20.61 61.80 19.09
CA LEU A 210 20.40 63.13 18.50
C LEU A 210 21.44 63.48 17.43
N ARG A 211 22.70 63.10 17.62
CA ARG A 211 23.77 63.26 16.63
C ARG A 211 23.51 62.40 15.38
N GLU A 212 23.06 61.17 15.55
CA GLU A 212 22.73 60.25 14.47
C GLU A 212 21.53 60.79 13.63
N ILE A 213 20.50 61.30 14.32
CA ILE A 213 19.35 61.96 13.67
C ILE A 213 19.80 63.21 12.91
N ALA A 214 20.67 64.04 13.49
CA ALA A 214 21.16 65.28 12.87
C ALA A 214 22.02 65.00 11.62
N THR A 215 22.66 63.85 11.51
CA THR A 215 23.48 63.46 10.35
C THR A 215 22.67 62.64 9.33
N SER A 216 21.41 62.30 9.61
CA SER A 216 20.54 61.57 8.69
C SER A 216 20.03 62.46 7.56
N THR A 217 20.10 62.03 6.32
CA THR A 217 19.58 62.70 5.13
C THR A 217 18.06 62.86 5.13
N ASN A 218 17.32 62.14 5.96
CA ASN A 218 15.88 62.23 6.18
C ASN A 218 15.58 62.85 7.57
N ALA A 219 15.97 64.06 7.80
CA ALA A 219 15.71 64.74 9.06
C ALA A 219 14.21 64.93 9.30
N LYS A 220 13.66 64.25 10.25
CA LYS A 220 12.31 64.49 10.80
C LYS A 220 12.48 65.36 12.03
N LEU A 221 11.67 66.44 12.10
CA LEU A 221 11.66 67.29 13.28
C LEU A 221 11.00 66.50 14.45
N ILE A 222 11.78 66.21 15.47
CA ILE A 222 11.28 65.56 16.68
C ILE A 222 11.22 66.60 17.77
N ILE A 223 10.00 66.96 18.18
CA ILE A 223 9.78 67.81 19.37
C ILE A 223 9.39 66.92 20.52
N THR A 224 10.18 66.91 21.56
CA THR A 224 9.90 66.11 22.77
C THR A 224 10.13 66.96 24.04
N ASP A 225 9.27 66.73 25.00
CA ASP A 225 9.40 67.29 26.37
C ASP A 225 10.29 66.44 27.28
N GLY A 226 10.98 65.42 26.70
CA GLY A 226 11.79 64.46 27.41
C GLY A 226 11.02 63.29 28.00
N LYS A 227 9.68 63.23 27.86
CA LYS A 227 8.84 62.17 28.45
C LYS A 227 8.22 61.25 27.40
N THR A 228 7.86 61.79 26.22
CA THR A 228 7.29 60.98 25.12
C THR A 228 7.84 61.46 23.76
N PRO A 229 8.43 60.57 22.95
CA PRO A 229 8.83 60.94 21.58
C PRO A 229 7.58 61.06 20.69
N VAL A 230 7.38 62.22 20.06
CA VAL A 230 6.34 62.45 19.06
C VAL A 230 6.95 62.44 17.68
N LEU A 231 6.60 61.47 16.85
CA LEU A 231 7.02 61.42 15.45
C LEU A 231 6.03 62.21 14.59
N ILE A 232 6.44 63.35 14.06
CA ILE A 232 5.65 64.13 13.09
C ILE A 232 6.13 63.72 11.69
N ASN A 233 5.21 63.21 10.90
CA ASN A 233 5.48 62.88 9.50
C ASN A 233 5.17 64.14 8.65
N PRO A 234 6.14 64.73 7.93
CA PRO A 234 5.92 65.93 7.19
C PRO A 234 5.14 65.79 5.87
N ASP A 235 4.77 64.54 5.49
CA ASP A 235 4.09 64.27 4.22
C ASP A 235 2.56 64.04 4.40
N LYS A 236 1.87 64.92 5.10
CA LYS A 236 0.42 65.12 5.03
C LYS A 236 0.07 66.58 5.06
#